data_26581495444aac33d363e3921ba68f43
#
_entry.id   26581495444aac33d363e3921ba68f43
#
_cell.length_a   1.000
_cell.length_b   1.000
_cell.length_c   1.000
_cell.angle_alpha   90.00
_cell.angle_beta   90.00
_cell.angle_gamma   90.00
#
_symmetry.space_group_name_H-M   'P 1'
#
loop_
_entity.id
_entity.type
_entity.pdbx_description
1 polymer ?
#
loop_
_entity_poly.entity_id
_entity_poly.type
_entity_poly.pdbx_seq_one_letter_code
_entity_poly.pdbx_strand_id
1 'polypeptide(L)'
;NLTVYSGKSGKITEEKLSQTYNELVVQDFDGDGIDELMTISMNPHQPIVASLFRLKDGAMQMMDSIKLDSSVSAITNVITGEISAGQKGVILDGTMGNNMVTEILYWDSKYQCLMAPLYETNTMKNSALRSVTVSSQDVDGDGLPEVPFVSLLPAYAGQSSDDVGNLISWQKYDSSKGIFTQAQLMVRNSRDGYSFSLPDSWSKSVTTRRTYDRSLTFYE
;
A
#
# COMPACT_ATOMS: atom_id res chain seq x y z
N ASN A 1 -6.64 -15.91 -19.74
CA ASN A 1 -5.36 -16.10 -20.41
C ASN A 1 -4.82 -14.73 -20.82
N LEU A 2 -3.58 -14.48 -20.54
CA LEU A 2 -2.84 -13.27 -20.89
C LEU A 2 -2.00 -13.59 -22.14
N THR A 3 -2.00 -12.69 -23.11
CA THR A 3 -1.13 -12.80 -24.29
C THR A 3 -0.19 -11.60 -24.30
N VAL A 4 1.10 -11.87 -24.34
CA VAL A 4 2.16 -10.86 -24.41
C VAL A 4 2.72 -10.85 -25.83
N TYR A 5 2.81 -9.68 -26.43
CA TYR A 5 3.41 -9.48 -27.75
C TYR A 5 4.75 -8.79 -27.57
N SER A 6 5.80 -9.40 -28.07
CA SER A 6 7.14 -8.82 -28.09
C SER A 6 7.58 -8.52 -29.50
N GLY A 7 8.06 -7.28 -29.74
CA GLY A 7 8.63 -6.85 -31.01
C GLY A 7 10.14 -6.71 -30.90
N LYS A 8 10.91 -7.58 -31.57
CA LYS A 8 12.36 -7.43 -31.69
C LYS A 8 12.76 -7.55 -33.15
N SER A 9 13.52 -6.58 -33.64
CA SER A 9 14.07 -6.59 -35.01
C SER A 9 13.00 -6.77 -36.11
N GLY A 10 11.83 -6.12 -35.94
CA GLY A 10 10.73 -6.18 -36.92
C GLY A 10 9.91 -7.47 -36.91
N LYS A 11 10.20 -8.40 -35.99
CA LYS A 11 9.41 -9.61 -35.81
C LYS A 11 8.62 -9.52 -34.52
N ILE A 12 7.31 -9.75 -34.61
CA ILE A 12 6.42 -9.86 -33.45
C ILE A 12 6.34 -11.33 -33.03
N THR A 13 6.62 -11.61 -31.77
CA THR A 13 6.39 -12.92 -31.18
C THR A 13 5.25 -12.83 -30.18
N GLU A 14 4.39 -13.84 -30.17
CA GLU A 14 3.27 -14.01 -29.28
C GLU A 14 3.63 -15.05 -28.23
N GLU A 15 3.47 -14.69 -26.95
CA GLU A 15 3.65 -15.59 -25.81
C GLU A 15 2.36 -15.65 -25.01
N LYS A 16 1.86 -16.85 -24.74
CA LYS A 16 0.67 -17.07 -23.93
C LYS A 16 1.03 -17.42 -22.51
N LEU A 17 0.73 -16.52 -21.58
CA LEU A 17 0.87 -16.75 -20.16
C LEU A 17 -0.46 -17.25 -19.59
N SER A 18 -0.51 -18.52 -19.16
CA SER A 18 -1.68 -19.09 -18.52
C SER A 18 -1.72 -18.73 -17.04
N GLN A 19 -2.04 -17.47 -16.77
CA GLN A 19 -2.10 -16.89 -15.42
C GLN A 19 -3.48 -16.26 -15.19
N THR A 20 -4.08 -16.50 -14.03
CA THR A 20 -5.22 -15.74 -13.56
C THR A 20 -4.72 -14.49 -12.86
N TYR A 21 -5.40 -13.38 -13.04
CA TYR A 21 -5.05 -12.11 -12.38
C TYR A 21 -6.32 -11.26 -12.17
N ASN A 22 -6.28 -10.44 -11.15
CA ASN A 22 -7.23 -9.37 -10.88
C ASN A 22 -6.62 -8.02 -11.28
N GLU A 23 -5.33 -7.84 -10.98
CA GLU A 23 -4.55 -6.65 -11.35
C GLU A 23 -3.34 -7.05 -12.19
N LEU A 24 -3.00 -6.17 -13.14
CA LEU A 24 -1.87 -6.32 -14.06
C LEU A 24 -1.09 -5.02 -14.09
N VAL A 25 0.21 -5.11 -13.83
CA VAL A 25 1.12 -3.95 -13.87
C VAL A 25 2.28 -4.24 -14.79
N VAL A 26 2.59 -3.28 -15.68
CA VAL A 26 3.73 -3.34 -16.58
C VAL A 26 4.59 -2.13 -16.31
N GLN A 27 5.81 -2.36 -15.86
CA GLN A 27 6.83 -1.34 -15.64
C GLN A 27 8.20 -1.99 -15.45
N ASP A 28 9.25 -1.23 -15.64
CA ASP A 28 10.63 -1.64 -15.35
C ASP A 28 10.84 -1.71 -13.84
N PHE A 29 10.69 -2.91 -13.25
CA PHE A 29 10.79 -3.14 -11.81
C PHE A 29 12.22 -3.33 -11.33
N ASP A 30 13.12 -3.87 -12.16
CA ASP A 30 14.50 -4.18 -11.78
C ASP A 30 15.51 -3.12 -12.23
N GLY A 31 15.06 -2.11 -12.99
CA GLY A 31 15.85 -0.96 -13.40
C GLY A 31 16.77 -1.24 -14.60
N ASP A 32 16.52 -2.29 -15.37
CA ASP A 32 17.33 -2.66 -16.55
C ASP A 32 16.91 -1.93 -17.85
N GLY A 33 15.81 -1.16 -17.80
CA GLY A 33 15.25 -0.42 -18.92
C GLY A 33 14.28 -1.25 -19.78
N ILE A 34 13.94 -2.46 -19.36
CA ILE A 34 12.94 -3.32 -20.00
C ILE A 34 11.80 -3.54 -19.00
N ASP A 35 10.57 -3.38 -19.45
CA ASP A 35 9.42 -3.57 -18.58
C ASP A 35 9.21 -5.04 -18.24
N GLU A 36 8.98 -5.30 -16.96
CA GLU A 36 8.47 -6.55 -16.43
C GLU A 36 6.95 -6.51 -16.32
N LEU A 37 6.38 -7.69 -16.14
CA LEU A 37 4.96 -7.91 -15.95
C LEU A 37 4.70 -8.45 -14.55
N MET A 38 3.97 -7.68 -13.72
CA MET A 38 3.46 -8.19 -12.45
C MET A 38 1.99 -8.55 -12.61
N THR A 39 1.64 -9.77 -12.19
CA THR A 39 0.25 -10.20 -12.03
C THR A 39 -0.07 -10.31 -10.55
N ILE A 40 -1.23 -9.81 -10.14
CA ILE A 40 -1.74 -9.96 -8.79
C ILE A 40 -3.05 -10.71 -8.88
N SER A 41 -3.09 -11.90 -8.32
CA SER A 41 -4.27 -12.77 -8.33
C SER A 41 -4.85 -12.92 -6.95
N MET A 42 -6.17 -12.80 -6.89
CA MET A 42 -6.96 -12.96 -5.67
C MET A 42 -8.07 -13.97 -5.94
N ASN A 43 -8.06 -15.06 -5.21
CA ASN A 43 -9.10 -16.07 -5.25
C ASN A 43 -9.79 -16.16 -3.87
N PRO A 44 -11.09 -16.43 -3.82
CA PRO A 44 -11.78 -16.56 -2.55
C PRO A 44 -11.09 -17.57 -1.61
N HIS A 45 -10.85 -17.16 -0.38
CA HIS A 45 -10.22 -17.96 0.68
C HIS A 45 -8.80 -18.47 0.38
N GLN A 46 -8.11 -17.83 -0.56
CA GLN A 46 -6.70 -18.10 -0.84
C GLN A 46 -5.86 -16.83 -0.61
N PRO A 47 -4.57 -16.97 -0.32
CA PRO A 47 -3.66 -15.83 -0.27
C PRO A 47 -3.70 -15.05 -1.60
N ILE A 48 -3.58 -13.74 -1.52
CA ILE A 48 -3.21 -12.94 -2.70
C ILE A 48 -1.83 -13.43 -3.15
N VAL A 49 -1.67 -13.62 -4.45
CA VAL A 49 -0.39 -14.01 -5.04
C VAL A 49 0.03 -12.92 -6.02
N ALA A 50 1.17 -12.29 -5.73
CA ALA A 50 1.85 -11.41 -6.68
C ALA A 50 2.97 -12.21 -7.35
N SER A 51 3.00 -12.21 -8.69
CA SER A 51 4.01 -12.91 -9.49
C SER A 51 4.61 -11.95 -10.50
N LEU A 52 5.94 -11.89 -10.55
CA LEU A 52 6.70 -11.03 -11.45
C LEU A 52 7.32 -11.88 -12.56
N PHE A 53 7.16 -11.41 -13.79
CA PHE A 53 7.66 -12.06 -14.99
C PHE A 53 8.46 -11.08 -15.82
N ARG A 54 9.51 -11.58 -16.44
CA ARG A 54 10.27 -10.87 -17.49
C ARG A 54 10.20 -11.60 -18.82
N LEU A 55 10.32 -10.84 -19.89
CA LEU A 55 10.49 -11.40 -21.21
C LEU A 55 11.97 -11.64 -21.48
N LYS A 56 12.39 -12.90 -21.60
CA LYS A 56 13.76 -13.27 -21.92
C LYS A 56 13.78 -14.26 -23.07
N ASP A 57 14.60 -13.97 -24.10
CA ASP A 57 14.76 -14.82 -25.29
C ASP A 57 13.45 -15.16 -26.01
N GLY A 58 12.47 -14.25 -25.94
CA GLY A 58 11.15 -14.39 -26.56
C GLY A 58 10.14 -15.22 -25.74
N ALA A 59 10.48 -15.62 -24.51
CA ALA A 59 9.59 -16.33 -23.60
C ALA A 59 9.41 -15.58 -22.29
N MET A 60 8.20 -15.64 -21.71
CA MET A 60 7.91 -15.12 -20.36
C MET A 60 8.48 -16.06 -19.31
N GLN A 61 9.36 -15.54 -18.47
CA GLN A 61 9.98 -16.27 -17.37
C GLN A 61 9.57 -15.64 -16.05
N MET A 62 9.09 -16.47 -15.13
CA MET A 62 8.82 -16.02 -13.76
C MET A 62 10.14 -15.67 -13.08
N MET A 63 10.22 -14.48 -12.54
CA MET A 63 11.34 -14.03 -11.70
C MET A 63 11.13 -14.47 -10.25
N ASP A 64 9.95 -14.18 -9.71
CA ASP A 64 9.58 -14.57 -8.34
C ASP A 64 8.07 -14.50 -8.14
N SER A 65 7.61 -15.03 -7.02
CA SER A 65 6.20 -15.00 -6.61
C SER A 65 6.08 -14.96 -5.09
N ILE A 66 5.28 -14.04 -4.57
CA ILE A 66 5.04 -13.86 -3.14
C ILE A 66 3.56 -14.05 -2.79
N LYS A 67 3.29 -14.67 -1.65
CA LYS A 67 1.94 -14.80 -1.09
C LYS A 67 1.74 -13.77 0.00
N LEU A 68 0.62 -13.09 -0.07
CA LEU A 68 0.18 -12.08 0.89
C LEU A 68 -1.00 -12.60 1.72
N ASP A 69 -1.65 -11.72 2.47
CA ASP A 69 -2.74 -12.07 3.37
C ASP A 69 -3.95 -12.68 2.64
N SER A 70 -4.42 -13.83 3.11
CA SER A 70 -5.61 -14.51 2.59
C SER A 70 -6.94 -13.90 3.06
N SER A 71 -6.89 -12.99 4.03
CA SER A 71 -8.08 -12.34 4.61
C SER A 71 -8.54 -11.12 3.81
N VAL A 72 -7.74 -10.67 2.86
CA VAL A 72 -8.12 -9.55 1.95
C VAL A 72 -9.22 -10.02 1.01
N SER A 73 -10.32 -9.28 0.99
CA SER A 73 -11.53 -9.62 0.23
C SER A 73 -11.68 -8.84 -1.07
N ALA A 74 -11.06 -7.67 -1.18
CA ALA A 74 -11.05 -6.86 -2.40
C ALA A 74 -9.83 -5.92 -2.43
N ILE A 75 -9.29 -5.68 -3.61
CA ILE A 75 -8.35 -4.59 -3.89
C ILE A 75 -9.18 -3.36 -4.26
N THR A 76 -8.93 -2.24 -3.62
CA THR A 76 -9.72 -1.00 -3.76
C THR A 76 -8.93 0.15 -4.35
N ASN A 77 -7.60 0.09 -4.29
CA ASN A 77 -6.71 1.10 -4.85
C ASN A 77 -5.40 0.45 -5.28
N VAL A 78 -4.86 0.90 -6.40
CA VAL A 78 -3.57 0.44 -6.95
C VAL A 78 -2.79 1.66 -7.39
N ILE A 79 -1.61 1.86 -6.80
CA ILE A 79 -0.65 2.89 -7.21
C ILE A 79 0.56 2.19 -7.81
N THR A 80 1.00 2.65 -8.97
CA THR A 80 2.15 2.10 -9.71
C THR A 80 3.15 3.21 -10.00
N GLY A 81 4.39 2.86 -10.17
CA GLY A 81 5.46 3.81 -10.45
C GLY A 81 6.48 3.86 -9.32
N GLU A 82 7.04 5.03 -9.06
CA GLU A 82 7.99 5.22 -7.97
C GLU A 82 7.27 5.17 -6.62
N ILE A 83 7.66 4.22 -5.78
CA ILE A 83 7.11 4.05 -4.41
C ILE A 83 8.11 4.51 -3.34
N SER A 84 9.34 4.72 -3.72
CA SER A 84 10.46 5.23 -2.94
C SER A 84 11.48 5.80 -3.93
N ALA A 85 12.33 6.71 -3.50
CA ALA A 85 13.30 7.35 -4.38
C ALA A 85 14.13 6.33 -5.18
N GLY A 86 13.97 6.31 -6.50
CA GLY A 86 14.64 5.39 -7.42
C GLY A 86 14.14 3.93 -7.38
N GLN A 87 13.08 3.62 -6.62
CA GLN A 87 12.49 2.29 -6.54
C GLN A 87 11.07 2.29 -7.12
N LYS A 88 10.89 1.60 -8.22
CA LYS A 88 9.55 1.33 -8.75
C LYS A 88 8.90 0.15 -8.06
N GLY A 89 7.58 0.21 -7.93
CA GLY A 89 6.80 -0.83 -7.27
C GLY A 89 5.30 -0.63 -7.42
N VAL A 90 4.56 -1.30 -6.57
CA VAL A 90 3.11 -1.24 -6.49
C VAL A 90 2.68 -1.08 -5.05
N ILE A 91 1.78 -0.15 -4.78
CA ILE A 91 1.06 -0.05 -3.52
C ILE A 91 -0.38 -0.49 -3.78
N LEU A 92 -0.85 -1.42 -2.97
CA LEU A 92 -2.20 -1.97 -3.02
C LEU A 92 -2.92 -1.65 -1.72
N ASP A 93 -4.05 -0.98 -1.79
CA ASP A 93 -4.98 -0.93 -0.66
C ASP A 93 -6.11 -1.94 -0.90
N GLY A 94 -6.43 -2.68 0.14
CA GLY A 94 -7.47 -3.69 0.10
C GLY A 94 -8.38 -3.63 1.32
N THR A 95 -9.53 -4.31 1.22
CA THR A 95 -10.46 -4.48 2.34
C THR A 95 -10.27 -5.84 3.00
N MET A 96 -10.37 -5.87 4.33
CA MET A 96 -10.32 -7.05 5.17
C MET A 96 -11.45 -6.96 6.19
N GLY A 97 -12.63 -7.47 5.84
CA GLY A 97 -13.86 -7.23 6.62
C GLY A 97 -14.17 -5.74 6.69
N ASN A 98 -14.25 -5.19 7.91
CA ASN A 98 -14.49 -3.75 8.14
C ASN A 98 -13.19 -2.92 8.17
N ASN A 99 -12.06 -3.55 7.94
CA ASN A 99 -10.76 -2.89 7.97
C ASN A 99 -10.22 -2.68 6.56
N MET A 100 -9.22 -1.83 6.46
CA MET A 100 -8.35 -1.69 5.29
C MET A 100 -6.94 -2.14 5.62
N VAL A 101 -6.25 -2.58 4.60
CA VAL A 101 -4.85 -3.00 4.65
C VAL A 101 -4.13 -2.44 3.44
N THR A 102 -2.84 -2.13 3.60
CA THR A 102 -1.97 -1.73 2.48
C THR A 102 -0.86 -2.76 2.32
N GLU A 103 -0.52 -3.09 1.08
CA GLU A 103 0.66 -3.85 0.71
C GLU A 103 1.56 -3.00 -0.18
N ILE A 104 2.86 -3.13 0.01
CA ILE A 104 3.88 -2.57 -0.88
C ILE A 104 4.60 -3.74 -1.53
N LEU A 105 4.70 -3.71 -2.86
CA LEU A 105 5.38 -4.75 -3.62
C LEU A 105 6.45 -4.12 -4.50
N TYR A 106 7.67 -4.60 -4.42
CA TYR A 106 8.75 -4.17 -5.30
C TYR A 106 9.79 -5.28 -5.49
N TRP A 107 10.60 -5.15 -6.52
CA TRP A 107 11.73 -6.03 -6.78
C TRP A 107 12.98 -5.54 -6.05
N ASP A 108 13.58 -6.39 -5.24
CA ASP A 108 14.88 -6.11 -4.65
C ASP A 108 15.98 -6.72 -5.51
N SER A 109 16.71 -5.87 -6.24
CA SER A 109 17.78 -6.30 -7.15
C SER A 109 18.98 -6.91 -6.43
N LYS A 110 19.19 -6.60 -5.13
CA LYS A 110 20.27 -7.16 -4.32
C LYS A 110 19.95 -8.61 -3.89
N TYR A 111 18.72 -8.84 -3.46
CA TYR A 111 18.26 -10.15 -3.00
C TYR A 111 17.61 -10.98 -4.10
N GLN A 112 17.36 -10.39 -5.27
CA GLN A 112 16.72 -11.03 -6.44
C GLN A 112 15.38 -11.66 -6.08
N CYS A 113 14.53 -10.91 -5.37
CA CYS A 113 13.20 -11.37 -4.95
C CYS A 113 12.19 -10.22 -4.85
N LEU A 114 10.92 -10.57 -4.84
CA LEU A 114 9.83 -9.67 -4.50
C LEU A 114 9.81 -9.41 -2.99
N MET A 115 9.66 -8.14 -2.64
CA MET A 115 9.54 -7.68 -1.26
C MET A 115 8.11 -7.24 -0.97
N ALA A 116 7.65 -7.54 0.25
CA ALA A 116 6.38 -7.08 0.81
C ALA A 116 6.60 -6.60 2.27
N PRO A 117 7.14 -5.41 2.49
CA PRO A 117 7.64 -4.97 3.79
C PRO A 117 6.57 -4.78 4.86
N LEU A 118 5.30 -4.64 4.46
CA LEU A 118 4.18 -4.45 5.39
C LEU A 118 3.58 -5.77 5.89
N TYR A 119 3.82 -6.88 5.19
CA TYR A 119 3.29 -8.19 5.55
C TYR A 119 4.34 -9.06 6.24
N GLU A 120 4.09 -9.38 7.50
CA GLU A 120 4.95 -10.28 8.28
C GLU A 120 4.47 -11.72 8.15
N THR A 121 5.16 -12.50 7.34
CA THR A 121 4.80 -13.92 7.05
C THR A 121 4.74 -14.78 8.32
N ASN A 122 5.63 -14.53 9.30
CA ASN A 122 5.70 -15.32 10.52
C ASN A 122 4.52 -15.09 11.47
N THR A 123 3.96 -13.90 11.49
CA THR A 123 2.85 -13.51 12.36
C THR A 123 1.52 -13.44 11.62
N MET A 124 1.55 -13.52 10.28
CA MET A 124 0.40 -13.28 9.39
C MET A 124 -0.28 -11.93 9.69
N LYS A 125 0.51 -10.91 10.01
CA LYS A 125 0.02 -9.58 10.32
C LYS A 125 0.54 -8.58 9.31
N ASN A 126 -0.31 -7.62 8.98
CA ASN A 126 0.06 -6.46 8.19
C ASN A 126 0.12 -5.23 9.11
N SER A 127 1.25 -4.53 9.10
CA SER A 127 1.49 -3.39 9.98
C SER A 127 0.67 -2.14 9.61
N ALA A 128 0.13 -2.09 8.38
CA ALA A 128 -0.74 -1.00 7.91
C ALA A 128 -2.25 -1.34 7.98
N LEU A 129 -2.61 -2.36 8.77
CA LEU A 129 -4.02 -2.67 9.04
C LEU A 129 -4.68 -1.54 9.82
N ARG A 130 -5.85 -1.08 9.35
CA ARG A 130 -6.57 0.06 9.94
C ARG A 130 -8.09 -0.11 9.85
N SER A 131 -8.81 0.44 10.84
CA SER A 131 -10.29 0.43 10.89
C SER A 131 -10.93 1.63 10.20
N VAL A 132 -10.14 2.52 9.60
CA VAL A 132 -10.62 3.73 8.90
C VAL A 132 -10.42 3.56 7.42
N THR A 133 -11.47 3.90 6.65
CA THR A 133 -11.39 3.90 5.18
C THR A 133 -10.59 5.11 4.70
N VAL A 134 -9.31 4.88 4.47
CA VAL A 134 -8.37 5.84 3.90
C VAL A 134 -7.35 5.09 3.05
N SER A 135 -7.17 5.51 1.80
CA SER A 135 -6.26 4.87 0.85
C SER A 135 -4.92 5.60 0.81
N SER A 136 -3.88 4.87 0.44
CA SER A 136 -2.56 5.42 0.14
C SER A 136 -2.64 6.47 -0.97
N GLN A 137 -1.86 7.53 -0.87
CA GLN A 137 -1.81 8.63 -1.84
C GLN A 137 -0.59 9.52 -1.59
N ASP A 138 -0.21 10.31 -2.56
CA ASP A 138 0.76 11.40 -2.39
C ASP A 138 0.05 12.57 -1.68
N VAL A 139 0.34 12.78 -0.39
CA VAL A 139 -0.33 13.81 0.44
C VAL A 139 0.44 15.12 0.53
N ASP A 140 1.74 15.11 0.26
CA ASP A 140 2.58 16.31 0.33
C ASP A 140 3.00 16.84 -1.05
N GLY A 141 2.66 16.13 -2.13
CA GLY A 141 2.85 16.57 -3.52
C GLY A 141 4.27 16.40 -4.04
N ASP A 142 5.07 15.50 -3.45
CA ASP A 142 6.45 15.25 -3.88
C ASP A 142 6.58 14.16 -4.96
N GLY A 143 5.46 13.53 -5.31
CA GLY A 143 5.37 12.48 -6.33
C GLY A 143 5.60 11.06 -5.79
N LEU A 144 5.87 10.89 -4.50
CA LEU A 144 5.96 9.59 -3.84
C LEU A 144 4.70 9.35 -2.98
N PRO A 145 4.10 8.18 -3.04
CA PRO A 145 2.90 7.90 -2.26
C PRO A 145 3.21 7.60 -0.79
N GLU A 146 2.38 8.13 0.11
CA GLU A 146 2.38 7.77 1.51
C GLU A 146 1.36 6.68 1.82
N VAL A 147 1.73 5.85 2.79
CA VAL A 147 0.88 4.84 3.41
C VAL A 147 0.29 5.39 4.70
N PRO A 148 -1.04 5.29 4.91
CA PRO A 148 -1.68 5.75 6.14
C PRO A 148 -1.58 4.70 7.25
N PHE A 149 -0.93 5.07 8.34
CA PHE A 149 -0.97 4.35 9.61
C PHE A 149 -1.94 5.06 10.55
N VAL A 150 -2.91 4.31 11.08
CA VAL A 150 -4.00 4.88 11.86
C VAL A 150 -3.94 4.42 13.31
N SER A 151 -4.06 5.38 14.23
CA SER A 151 -4.22 5.16 15.65
C SER A 151 -5.33 6.04 16.19
N LEU A 152 -5.81 5.73 17.40
CA LEU A 152 -6.71 6.62 18.11
C LEU A 152 -5.87 7.66 18.87
N LEU A 153 -6.35 8.90 18.90
CA LEU A 153 -5.87 9.86 19.88
C LEU A 153 -6.22 9.38 21.29
N PRO A 154 -5.45 9.74 22.32
CA PRO A 154 -5.81 9.44 23.70
C PRO A 154 -7.22 9.94 24.02
N ALA A 155 -8.05 9.11 24.64
CA ALA A 155 -9.40 9.52 25.02
C ALA A 155 -9.33 10.57 26.16
N TYR A 156 -10.10 11.66 26.03
CA TYR A 156 -10.33 12.57 27.13
C TYR A 156 -11.11 11.86 28.24
N ALA A 157 -10.82 12.15 29.53
CA ALA A 157 -11.44 11.47 30.65
C ALA A 157 -12.98 11.49 30.55
N GLY A 158 -13.62 10.31 30.61
CA GLY A 158 -15.06 10.12 30.47
C GLY A 158 -15.63 10.18 29.05
N GLN A 159 -14.80 10.25 28.03
CA GLN A 159 -15.23 10.20 26.64
C GLN A 159 -15.20 8.78 26.08
N SER A 160 -16.19 8.45 25.24
CA SER A 160 -16.20 7.20 24.48
C SER A 160 -15.12 7.22 23.40
N SER A 161 -14.54 6.05 23.07
CA SER A 161 -13.63 5.89 21.94
C SER A 161 -14.24 6.30 20.59
N ASP A 162 -15.56 6.19 20.44
CA ASP A 162 -16.29 6.57 19.24
C ASP A 162 -16.33 8.09 18.99
N ASP A 163 -16.09 8.88 20.03
CA ASP A 163 -16.07 10.33 19.98
C ASP A 163 -14.65 10.91 19.85
N VAL A 164 -13.63 10.04 19.86
CA VAL A 164 -12.22 10.42 19.69
C VAL A 164 -11.87 10.44 18.22
N GLY A 165 -11.11 11.44 17.79
CA GLY A 165 -10.60 11.49 16.42
C GLY A 165 -9.56 10.42 16.14
N ASN A 166 -9.50 9.95 14.90
CA ASN A 166 -8.43 9.09 14.43
C ASN A 166 -7.21 9.93 14.05
N LEU A 167 -6.04 9.54 14.56
CA LEU A 167 -4.76 10.08 14.14
C LEU A 167 -4.26 9.27 12.96
N ILE A 168 -4.08 9.92 11.82
CA ILE A 168 -3.48 9.33 10.62
C ILE A 168 -2.05 9.85 10.52
N SER A 169 -1.10 8.94 10.60
CA SER A 169 0.30 9.20 10.28
C SER A 169 0.55 8.74 8.83
N TRP A 170 0.72 9.69 7.92
CA TRP A 170 1.12 9.44 6.56
C TRP A 170 2.61 9.21 6.51
N GLN A 171 3.03 8.07 6.00
CA GLN A 171 4.42 7.66 6.05
C GLN A 171 4.94 7.24 4.67
N LYS A 172 6.09 7.78 4.30
CA LYS A 172 6.88 7.36 3.13
C LYS A 172 7.70 6.14 3.45
N TYR A 173 7.76 5.22 2.52
CA TYR A 173 8.65 4.07 2.60
C TYR A 173 10.02 4.41 1.99
N ASP A 174 11.09 4.16 2.73
CA ASP A 174 12.47 4.20 2.23
C ASP A 174 12.93 2.76 1.97
N SER A 175 12.88 2.32 0.72
CA SER A 175 13.24 0.95 0.32
C SER A 175 14.71 0.64 0.56
N SER A 176 15.59 1.65 0.50
CA SER A 176 17.03 1.48 0.70
C SER A 176 17.40 1.17 2.16
N LYS A 177 16.58 1.64 3.10
CA LYS A 177 16.78 1.44 4.54
C LYS A 177 15.77 0.46 5.15
N GLY A 178 14.68 0.15 4.43
CA GLY A 178 13.58 -0.68 4.92
C GLY A 178 12.82 -0.05 6.08
N ILE A 179 12.67 1.27 6.10
CA ILE A 179 12.00 2.03 7.17
C ILE A 179 10.90 2.93 6.64
N PHE A 180 9.97 3.28 7.51
CA PHE A 180 8.96 4.30 7.27
C PHE A 180 9.34 5.61 7.95
N THR A 181 9.12 6.74 7.25
CA THR A 181 9.33 8.09 7.78
C THR A 181 8.03 8.88 7.67
N GLN A 182 7.67 9.58 8.74
CA GLN A 182 6.47 10.40 8.78
C GLN A 182 6.61 11.60 7.83
N ALA A 183 5.67 11.73 6.89
CA ALA A 183 5.54 12.88 6.01
C ALA A 183 4.54 13.91 6.57
N GLN A 184 3.39 13.43 7.07
CA GLN A 184 2.33 14.29 7.59
C GLN A 184 1.55 13.61 8.71
N LEU A 185 1.08 14.40 9.67
CA LEU A 185 0.07 13.99 10.64
C LEU A 185 -1.27 14.65 10.34
N MET A 186 -2.35 13.89 10.50
CA MET A 186 -3.71 14.34 10.25
C MET A 186 -4.65 13.77 11.29
N VAL A 187 -5.57 14.57 11.79
CA VAL A 187 -6.72 14.09 12.55
C VAL A 187 -7.91 13.95 11.62
N ARG A 188 -8.55 12.80 11.67
CA ARG A 188 -9.79 12.54 10.93
C ARG A 188 -10.92 12.21 11.89
N ASN A 189 -12.01 12.97 11.77
CA ASN A 189 -13.27 12.65 12.39
C ASN A 189 -14.20 12.04 11.33
N SER A 190 -14.30 10.72 11.31
CA SER A 190 -15.12 9.99 10.35
C SER A 190 -16.62 10.21 10.54
N ARG A 191 -17.04 10.53 11.78
CA ARG A 191 -18.45 10.75 12.12
C ARG A 191 -18.99 12.06 11.54
N ASP A 192 -18.20 13.13 11.63
CA ASP A 192 -18.59 14.47 11.17
C ASP A 192 -17.99 14.80 9.78
N GLY A 193 -17.17 13.91 9.21
CA GLY A 193 -16.71 13.95 7.83
C GLY A 193 -15.62 14.99 7.53
N TYR A 194 -14.80 15.35 8.50
CA TYR A 194 -13.70 16.29 8.29
C TYR A 194 -12.35 15.73 8.71
N SER A 195 -11.30 16.28 8.14
CA SER A 195 -9.91 16.02 8.51
C SER A 195 -9.09 17.31 8.41
N PHE A 196 -8.03 17.40 9.19
CA PHE A 196 -7.11 18.52 9.17
C PHE A 196 -5.70 18.10 9.58
N SER A 197 -4.72 18.79 9.04
CA SER A 197 -3.30 18.55 9.35
C SER A 197 -3.00 18.94 10.78
N LEU A 198 -2.24 18.11 11.47
CA LEU A 198 -1.81 18.31 12.84
C LEU A 198 -0.32 18.67 12.84
N PRO A 199 0.10 19.69 13.60
CA PRO A 199 1.53 19.94 13.78
C PRO A 199 2.22 18.75 14.44
N ASP A 200 3.44 18.41 14.01
CA ASP A 200 4.19 17.26 14.54
C ASP A 200 4.38 17.35 16.06
N SER A 201 4.55 18.56 16.59
CA SER A 201 4.68 18.80 18.02
C SER A 201 3.46 18.37 18.86
N TRP A 202 2.30 18.18 18.21
CA TRP A 202 1.05 17.82 18.87
C TRP A 202 0.79 16.32 18.90
N SER A 203 1.56 15.53 18.17
CA SER A 203 1.32 14.08 17.97
C SER A 203 1.24 13.26 19.26
N LYS A 204 1.90 13.72 20.35
CA LYS A 204 1.99 12.98 21.62
C LYS A 204 1.37 13.70 22.81
N SER A 205 1.02 14.96 22.66
CA SER A 205 0.57 15.84 23.75
C SER A 205 -0.89 16.25 23.65
N VAL A 206 -1.55 15.92 22.53
CA VAL A 206 -2.90 16.43 22.27
C VAL A 206 -3.92 15.32 22.23
N THR A 207 -5.03 15.55 22.90
CA THR A 207 -6.25 14.76 22.77
C THR A 207 -7.37 15.61 22.19
N THR A 208 -8.46 14.96 21.81
CA THR A 208 -9.64 15.63 21.26
C THR A 208 -10.87 15.30 22.09
N ARG A 209 -11.78 16.25 22.17
CA ARG A 209 -13.10 16.05 22.73
C ARG A 209 -14.16 16.60 21.79
N ARG A 210 -15.11 15.76 21.42
CA ARG A 210 -16.29 16.18 20.68
C ARG A 210 -17.31 16.80 21.63
N THR A 211 -17.86 17.94 21.22
CA THR A 211 -18.89 18.64 21.97
C THR A 211 -20.28 18.45 21.32
N TYR A 212 -21.32 18.86 22.00
CA TYR A 212 -22.73 18.69 21.59
C TYR A 212 -23.05 19.37 20.25
N ASP A 213 -22.36 20.47 19.94
CA ASP A 213 -22.50 21.26 18.73
C ASP A 213 -21.68 20.71 17.53
N ARG A 214 -21.14 19.49 17.67
CA ARG A 214 -20.25 18.82 16.71
C ARG A 214 -18.88 19.46 16.55
N SER A 215 -18.51 20.41 17.40
CA SER A 215 -17.16 20.93 17.41
C SER A 215 -16.17 19.91 18.01
N LEU A 216 -14.93 19.95 17.54
CA LEU A 216 -13.82 19.19 18.10
C LEU A 216 -12.88 20.16 18.79
N THR A 217 -12.74 19.99 20.09
CA THR A 217 -11.81 20.80 20.89
C THR A 217 -10.55 20.00 21.17
N PHE A 218 -9.39 20.64 21.02
CA PHE A 218 -8.09 20.06 21.33
C PHE A 218 -7.70 20.43 22.75
N TYR A 219 -7.10 19.49 23.44
CA TYR A 219 -6.56 19.63 24.79
C TYR A 219 -5.13 19.11 24.80
N GLU A 220 -4.27 19.83 25.46
CA GLU A 220 -2.90 19.44 25.77
C GLU A 220 -2.82 18.69 27.09
#